data_d4a5b4c7740448557606efddc4012c00
#
_entry.id   d4a5b4c7740448557606efddc4012c00
#
_cell.length_a   1.000
_cell.length_b   1.000
_cell.length_c   1.000
_cell.angle_alpha   90.00
_cell.angle_beta   90.00
_cell.angle_gamma   90.00
#
_symmetry.space_group_name_H-M   'P 1'
#
loop_
_entity.id
_entity.type
_entity.pdbx_description
1 polymer ?
#
loop_
_entity_poly.entity_id
_entity_poly.type
_entity_poly.pdbx_seq_one_letter_code
_entity_poly.pdbx_strand_id
1 'polypeptide(L)' 'MFYIITREDCTWCTKAKEALENRGEPYEAFLYTDHPMIVKLMGKAGLKTVPQIWHEGAYIGGYTDLCSYLDKD' A
#
# COMPACT_ATOMS: atom_id res chain seq x y z
N MET A 1 9.10 7.32 4.44
CA MET A 1 8.13 7.43 3.32
C MET A 1 7.41 6.11 3.12
N PHE A 2 6.09 6.17 3.09
CA PHE A 2 5.28 5.01 2.77
C PHE A 2 5.07 4.90 1.27
N TYR A 3 5.01 3.69 0.77
CA TYR A 3 4.70 3.42 -0.64
C TYR A 3 3.52 2.47 -0.70
N ILE A 4 2.54 2.81 -1.53
CA ILE A 4 1.31 2.02 -1.66
C ILE A 4 1.12 1.62 -3.12
N ILE A 5 0.91 0.33 -3.36
CA ILE A 5 0.47 -0.14 -4.67
C ILE A 5 -1.05 -0.21 -4.63
N THR A 6 -1.70 0.47 -5.55
CA THR A 6 -3.15 0.60 -5.59
C THR A 6 -3.70 0.23 -6.96
N ARG A 7 -5.03 0.22 -7.06
CA ARG A 7 -5.73 0.13 -8.34
C ARG A 7 -6.88 1.13 -8.32
N GLU A 8 -7.49 1.37 -9.48
CA GLU A 8 -8.67 2.21 -9.56
C GLU A 8 -9.85 1.52 -8.88
N ASP A 9 -10.80 2.30 -8.39
CA ASP A 9 -12.03 1.81 -7.74
C ASP A 9 -11.74 0.83 -6.59
N CYS A 10 -10.75 1.15 -5.78
CA CYS A 10 -10.36 0.32 -4.64
C CYS A 10 -10.68 1.05 -3.34
N THR A 11 -11.73 0.62 -2.67
CA THR A 11 -12.16 1.22 -1.40
C THR A 11 -11.08 1.10 -0.33
N TRP A 12 -10.45 -0.07 -0.22
CA TRP A 12 -9.41 -0.31 0.78
C TRP A 12 -8.15 0.51 0.51
N CYS A 13 -7.85 0.76 -0.77
CA CYS A 13 -6.74 1.63 -1.13
C CYS A 13 -7.00 3.06 -0.66
N THR A 14 -8.23 3.54 -0.87
CA THR A 14 -8.63 4.87 -0.41
C THR A 14 -8.54 4.97 1.11
N LYS A 15 -8.99 3.95 1.82
CA LYS A 15 -8.92 3.92 3.28
C LYS A 15 -7.47 3.93 3.78
N ALA A 16 -6.58 3.23 3.09
CA ALA A 16 -5.17 3.23 3.44
C ALA A 16 -4.56 4.62 3.28
N LYS A 17 -4.86 5.29 2.17
CA LYS A 17 -4.39 6.65 1.93
C LYS A 17 -4.90 7.60 3.00
N GLU A 18 -6.18 7.51 3.32
CA GLU A 18 -6.79 8.37 4.35
C GLU A 18 -6.16 8.15 5.71
N ALA A 19 -5.86 6.90 6.06
CA ALA A 19 -5.22 6.59 7.34
C ALA A 19 -3.86 7.28 7.46
N LEU A 20 -3.08 7.27 6.37
CA LEU A 20 -1.78 7.93 6.35
C LEU A 20 -1.93 9.45 6.38
N GLU A 21 -2.89 9.98 5.62
CA GLU A 21 -3.15 11.43 5.60
C GLU A 21 -3.58 11.94 6.96
N ASN A 22 -4.44 11.19 7.65
CA ASN A 22 -4.93 11.59 8.97
C ASN A 22 -3.81 11.62 10.02
N ARG A 23 -2.75 10.87 9.80
CA ARG A 23 -1.60 10.87 10.70
C ARG A 23 -0.49 11.80 10.24
N GLY A 24 -0.68 12.49 9.12
CA GLY A 24 0.35 13.36 8.59
C GLY A 24 1.55 12.62 8.03
N GLU A 25 1.40 11.35 7.67
CA GLU A 25 2.47 10.54 7.14
C GLU A 25 2.59 10.71 5.62
N PRO A 26 3.75 11.09 5.10
CA PRO A 26 3.94 11.22 3.66
C PRO A 26 3.94 9.85 2.99
N TYR A 27 3.33 9.77 1.80
CA TYR A 27 3.30 8.52 1.05
C TYR A 27 3.28 8.79 -0.46
N GLU A 28 3.64 7.78 -1.22
CA GLU A 28 3.46 7.79 -2.67
C GLU A 28 2.61 6.58 -3.05
N ALA A 29 1.65 6.81 -3.95
CA ALA A 29 0.76 5.75 -4.43
C ALA A 29 1.03 5.48 -5.90
N PHE A 30 1.06 4.19 -6.26
CA PHE A 30 1.29 3.75 -7.62
C PHE A 30 0.15 2.86 -8.07
N LEU A 31 -0.48 3.22 -9.21
CA LEU A 31 -1.47 2.34 -9.82
C LEU A 31 -0.74 1.16 -10.44
N TYR A 32 -1.11 -0.05 -10.03
CA TYR A 32 -0.38 -1.23 -10.50
C TYR A 32 -0.52 -1.42 -12.03
N THR A 33 -1.62 -0.96 -12.62
CA THR A 33 -1.84 -1.05 -14.06
C THR A 33 -0.91 -0.17 -14.86
N ASP A 34 -0.36 0.88 -14.24
CA ASP A 34 0.59 1.78 -14.90
C ASP A 34 2.04 1.27 -14.82
N HIS A 35 2.26 0.19 -14.07
CA HIS A 35 3.60 -0.32 -13.80
C HIS A 35 3.66 -1.82 -14.01
N PRO A 36 3.82 -2.29 -15.27
CA PRO A 36 3.87 -3.73 -15.56
C PRO A 36 4.92 -4.50 -14.74
N MET A 37 6.03 -3.86 -14.43
CA MET A 37 7.06 -4.50 -13.61
C MET A 37 6.57 -4.77 -12.19
N ILE A 38 5.78 -3.85 -11.65
CA ILE A 38 5.19 -4.03 -10.31
C ILE A 38 4.24 -5.22 -10.32
N VAL A 39 3.39 -5.34 -11.34
CA VAL A 39 2.48 -6.47 -11.49
C VAL A 39 3.25 -7.78 -11.51
N LYS A 40 4.34 -7.82 -12.26
CA LYS A 40 5.17 -9.01 -12.38
C LYS A 40 5.82 -9.38 -11.05
N LEU A 41 6.37 -8.39 -10.35
CA LEU A 41 7.02 -8.61 -9.06
C LEU A 41 6.01 -9.06 -8.00
N MET A 42 4.82 -8.46 -7.99
CA MET A 42 3.75 -8.88 -7.08
C MET A 42 3.37 -10.34 -7.33
N GLY A 43 3.23 -10.71 -8.59
CA GLY A 43 2.92 -12.09 -8.95
C GLY A 43 3.95 -13.08 -8.43
N LYS A 44 5.23 -12.74 -8.57
CA LYS A 44 6.33 -13.59 -8.08
C LYS A 44 6.34 -13.69 -6.57
N ALA A 45 5.95 -12.63 -5.89
CA ALA A 45 5.90 -12.61 -4.43
C ALA A 45 4.61 -13.22 -3.87
N GLY A 46 3.69 -13.63 -4.74
CA GLY A 46 2.42 -14.19 -4.33
C GLY A 46 1.42 -13.14 -3.84
N LEU A 47 1.66 -11.88 -4.13
CA LEU A 47 0.78 -10.79 -3.72
C LEU A 47 -0.29 -10.58 -4.79
N LYS A 48 -1.55 -10.87 -4.46
CA LYS A 48 -2.65 -10.87 -5.42
C LYS A 48 -3.69 -9.80 -5.14
N THR A 49 -3.50 -9.01 -4.08
CA THR A 49 -4.49 -8.02 -3.67
C THR A 49 -3.86 -6.64 -3.55
N VAL A 50 -4.70 -5.62 -3.52
CA VAL A 50 -4.31 -4.24 -3.24
C VAL A 50 -5.22 -3.72 -2.13
N PRO A 51 -4.76 -2.77 -1.31
CA PRO A 51 -3.45 -2.13 -1.35
C PRO A 51 -2.33 -3.03 -0.85
N GLN A 52 -1.11 -2.79 -1.32
CA GLN A 52 0.09 -3.40 -0.77
C GLN A 52 1.01 -2.26 -0.35
N ILE A 53 1.50 -2.31 0.87
CA ILE A 53 2.11 -1.15 1.51
C ILE A 53 3.51 -1.48 2.05
N TRP A 54 4.44 -0.53 1.84
CA TRP A 54 5.80 -0.62 2.36
C TRP A 54 6.13 0.67 3.12
N HIS A 55 6.98 0.55 4.11
CA HIS A 55 7.50 1.71 4.84
C HIS A 55 9.00 1.52 5.05
N GLU A 56 9.79 2.47 4.57
CA GLU A 56 11.25 2.46 4.70
C GLU A 56 11.85 1.14 4.21
N GLY A 57 11.31 0.63 3.11
CA GLY A 57 11.78 -0.61 2.52
C GLY A 57 11.22 -1.88 3.15
N ALA A 58 10.52 -1.78 4.26
CA ALA A 58 9.93 -2.93 4.93
C ALA A 58 8.50 -3.16 4.46
N TYR A 59 8.17 -4.40 4.12
CA TYR A 59 6.81 -4.75 3.70
C TYR A 59 5.88 -4.77 4.92
N ILE A 60 4.74 -4.09 4.79
CA ILE A 60 3.73 -4.04 5.85
C ILE A 60 2.58 -5.00 5.55
N GLY A 61 2.03 -4.94 4.36
CA GLY A 61 0.87 -5.73 3.97
C GLY A 61 -0.24 -4.87 3.42
N GLY A 62 -1.48 -5.24 3.70
CA GLY A 62 -2.66 -4.50 3.25
C GLY A 62 -3.13 -3.47 4.27
N TYR A 63 -4.38 -3.04 4.12
CA TYR A 63 -4.95 -2.00 4.98
C TYR A 63 -4.97 -2.39 6.46
N THR A 64 -5.43 -3.61 6.77
CA THR A 64 -5.51 -4.06 8.14
C THR A 64 -4.13 -4.08 8.80
N ASP A 65 -3.14 -4.56 8.07
CA ASP A 65 -1.76 -4.59 8.55
C ASP A 65 -1.21 -3.18 8.75
N LEU A 66 -1.60 -2.24 7.88
CA LEU A 66 -1.21 -0.85 8.04
C LEU A 66 -1.76 -0.26 9.33
N CYS A 67 -3.04 -0.52 9.62
CA CYS A 67 -3.66 -0.04 10.85
C CYS A 67 -2.91 -0.54 12.09
N SER A 68 -2.56 -1.82 12.10
CA SER A 68 -1.80 -2.41 13.21
C SER A 68 -0.41 -1.78 13.31
N TYR A 69 0.22 -1.54 12.18
CA TYR A 69 1.54 -0.92 12.12
C TYR A 69 1.52 0.49 12.71
N LEU A 70 0.51 1.28 12.34
CA LEU A 70 0.37 2.65 12.82
C LEU A 70 0.02 2.71 14.30
N ASP A 71 -0.75 1.75 14.78
CA ASP A 71 -1.19 1.71 16.18
C ASP A 71 -0.06 1.35 17.17
N LYS A 72 1.07 0.87 16.65
CA LYS A 72 2.21 0.51 17.51
C LYS A 72 3.06 1.70 17.93
N ASP A 73 2.79 2.85 17.40
CA ASP A 73 3.58 4.06 17.72
C ASP A 73 2.97 4.82 18.90
#